data_baaeb3cf075d9e0ad054e0aafd69497b
#
_entry.id   baaeb3cf075d9e0ad054e0aafd69497b
#
_cell.length_a   1.000
_cell.length_b   1.000
_cell.length_c   1.000
_cell.angle_alpha   90.00
_cell.angle_beta   90.00
_cell.angle_gamma   90.00
#
_symmetry.space_group_name_H-M   'P 1'
#
loop_
_entity.id
_entity.type
_entity.pdbx_description
1 polymer ?
#
loop_
_entity_poly.entity_id
_entity_poly.type
_entity_poly.pdbx_seq_one_letter_code
_entity_poly.pdbx_strand_id
1 'polypeptide(L)' 'MPIKSNLSRILGERRIKITQLAEMAGVANNTVLALYHERAKGITFEVLEKICLALDCEPGDILSLVRKKTNDS' A
#
# COMPACT_ATOMS: atom_id res chain seq x y z
N MET A 1 -0.25 -7.69 -12.69
CA MET A 1 -1.25 -7.72 -11.62
C MET A 1 -2.28 -6.63 -11.82
N PRO A 2 -3.56 -6.97 -11.72
CA PRO A 2 -4.59 -5.94 -11.84
C PRO A 2 -4.69 -5.03 -10.62
N ILE A 3 -4.11 -5.41 -9.50
CA ILE A 3 -4.12 -4.58 -8.30
C ILE A 3 -2.77 -3.88 -8.19
N LYS A 4 -2.85 -2.57 -8.01
CA LYS A 4 -1.66 -1.72 -7.93
C LYS A 4 -1.58 -1.10 -6.54
N SER A 5 -0.37 -1.00 -6.00
CA SER A 5 -0.14 -0.33 -4.74
C SER A 5 0.22 1.14 -5.00
N ASN A 6 -0.45 2.03 -4.29
CA ASN A 6 -0.15 3.47 -4.37
C ASN A 6 0.65 3.95 -3.18
N LEU A 7 1.23 3.01 -2.42
CA LEU A 7 1.90 3.36 -1.18
C LEU A 7 3.09 4.29 -1.41
N SER A 8 3.86 4.06 -2.47
CA SER A 8 5.02 4.91 -2.74
C SER A 8 4.61 6.36 -2.96
N ARG A 9 3.49 6.57 -3.67
CA ARG A 9 3.00 7.92 -3.90
C ARG A 9 2.54 8.56 -2.59
N ILE A 10 1.81 7.81 -1.78
CA ILE A 10 1.30 8.35 -0.52
C ILE A 10 2.45 8.72 0.41
N LEU A 11 3.44 7.84 0.53
CA LEU A 11 4.59 8.12 1.39
C LEU A 11 5.38 9.31 0.86
N GLY A 12 5.51 9.41 -0.46
CA GLY A 12 6.20 10.55 -1.05
C GLY A 12 5.47 11.85 -0.79
N GLU A 13 4.16 11.86 -0.95
CA GLU A 13 3.35 13.06 -0.71
C GLU A 13 3.41 13.49 0.75
N ARG A 14 3.43 12.54 1.66
CA ARG A 14 3.44 12.83 3.09
C ARG A 14 4.84 12.91 3.67
N ARG A 15 5.84 12.64 2.85
CA ARG A 15 7.25 12.66 3.27
C ARG A 15 7.50 11.72 4.45
N ILE A 16 6.93 10.54 4.36
CA ILE A 16 7.09 9.51 5.37
C ILE A 16 8.02 8.45 4.81
N LYS A 17 8.99 8.02 5.61
CA LYS A 17 9.91 6.97 5.20
C LYS A 17 9.30 5.61 5.46
N ILE A 18 9.78 4.61 4.71
CA ILE A 18 9.32 3.23 4.86
C ILE A 18 9.47 2.77 6.31
N THR A 19 10.63 3.05 6.92
CA THR A 19 10.87 2.65 8.31
C THR A 19 9.93 3.35 9.26
N GLN A 20 9.60 4.60 8.99
CA GLN A 20 8.66 5.33 9.81
C GLN A 20 7.27 4.70 9.75
N LEU A 21 6.81 4.36 8.56
CA LEU A 21 5.51 3.74 8.42
C LEU A 21 5.48 2.39 9.12
N ALA A 22 6.54 1.59 8.97
CA ALA A 22 6.60 0.29 9.63
C ALA A 22 6.47 0.44 11.14
N GLU A 23 7.13 1.43 11.71
CA GLU A 23 7.03 1.72 13.14
C GLU A 23 5.64 2.18 13.53
N MET A 24 5.10 3.13 12.76
CA MET A 24 3.79 3.69 13.06
C MET A 24 2.70 2.63 13.01
N ALA A 25 2.78 1.77 12.01
CA ALA A 25 1.77 0.75 11.80
C ALA A 25 2.01 -0.51 12.63
N GLY A 26 3.23 -0.68 13.15
CA GLY A 26 3.55 -1.89 13.90
C GLY A 26 3.66 -3.11 13.01
N VAL A 27 4.18 -2.93 11.79
CA VAL A 27 4.36 -4.03 10.86
C VAL A 27 5.83 -4.13 10.48
N ALA A 28 6.20 -5.27 9.90
CA ALA A 28 7.59 -5.50 9.52
C ALA A 28 8.00 -4.58 8.38
N ASN A 29 9.26 -4.14 8.40
CA ASN A 29 9.83 -3.33 7.33
C ASN A 29 9.67 -4.01 5.99
N ASN A 30 9.92 -5.32 5.94
CA ASN A 30 9.83 -6.06 4.68
C ASN A 30 8.43 -6.01 4.09
N THR A 31 7.42 -6.00 4.94
CA THR A 31 6.03 -5.91 4.48
C THR A 31 5.77 -4.56 3.81
N VAL A 32 6.21 -3.48 4.45
CA VAL A 32 6.05 -2.15 3.88
C VAL A 32 6.86 -2.02 2.59
N LEU A 33 8.08 -2.55 2.61
CA LEU A 33 8.96 -2.47 1.47
C LEU A 33 8.36 -3.21 0.26
N ALA A 34 7.78 -4.39 0.49
CA ALA A 34 7.17 -5.16 -0.58
C ALA A 34 6.00 -4.41 -1.20
N LEU A 35 5.19 -3.75 -0.36
CA LEU A 35 4.08 -2.95 -0.87
C LEU A 35 4.58 -1.71 -1.61
N TYR A 36 5.61 -1.08 -1.08
CA TYR A 36 6.19 0.12 -1.70
C TYR A 36 6.70 -0.17 -3.11
N HIS A 37 7.37 -1.30 -3.28
CA HIS A 37 7.93 -1.69 -4.58
C HIS A 37 6.97 -2.53 -5.41
N GLU A 38 5.75 -2.70 -4.94
CA GLU A 38 4.71 -3.46 -5.63
C GLU A 38 5.12 -4.91 -5.90
N ARG A 39 5.86 -5.48 -4.97
CA ARG A 39 6.28 -6.89 -5.06
C ARG A 39 5.38 -7.82 -4.28
N ALA A 40 4.53 -7.26 -3.41
CA ALA A 40 3.64 -8.07 -2.59
C ALA A 40 2.61 -8.74 -3.47
N LYS A 41 2.42 -10.04 -3.27
CA LYS A 41 1.38 -10.78 -4.00
C LYS A 41 0.06 -10.76 -3.28
N GLY A 42 0.06 -10.30 -2.05
CA GLY A 42 -1.16 -10.18 -1.26
C GLY A 42 -0.85 -9.44 0.01
N ILE A 43 -1.91 -9.15 0.74
CA ILE A 43 -1.80 -8.44 2.01
C ILE A 43 -2.95 -8.94 2.89
N THR A 44 -2.67 -9.16 4.17
CA THR A 44 -3.73 -9.53 5.08
C THR A 44 -4.55 -8.30 5.45
N PHE A 45 -5.80 -8.53 5.81
CA PHE A 45 -6.65 -7.42 6.25
C PHE A 45 -6.09 -6.75 7.49
N GLU A 46 -5.46 -7.53 8.36
CA GLU A 46 -4.85 -6.99 9.56
C GLU A 46 -3.75 -5.98 9.25
N VAL A 47 -2.86 -6.33 8.33
CA VAL A 47 -1.77 -5.44 7.93
C VAL A 47 -2.33 -4.22 7.21
N LEU A 48 -3.30 -4.43 6.34
CA LEU A 48 -3.94 -3.33 5.61
C LEU A 48 -4.59 -2.36 6.57
N GLU A 49 -5.28 -2.87 7.58
CA GLU A 49 -5.91 -2.04 8.60
C GLU A 49 -4.88 -1.21 9.35
N LYS A 50 -3.78 -1.84 9.75
CA LYS A 50 -2.75 -1.14 10.50
C LYS A 50 -2.12 0.00 9.69
N ILE A 51 -1.88 -0.25 8.41
CA ILE A 51 -1.31 0.78 7.55
C ILE A 51 -2.31 1.91 7.34
N CYS A 52 -3.56 1.58 7.13
CA CYS A 52 -4.60 2.59 6.93
C CYS A 52 -4.76 3.47 8.17
N LEU A 53 -4.73 2.87 9.34
CA LEU A 53 -4.83 3.62 10.59
C LEU A 53 -3.62 4.52 10.79
N ALA A 54 -2.42 4.01 10.47
CA ALA A 54 -1.20 4.79 10.61
C ALA A 54 -1.19 6.01 9.68
N LEU A 55 -1.74 5.85 8.48
CA LEU A 55 -1.75 6.91 7.48
C LEU A 55 -3.05 7.70 7.46
N ASP A 56 -4.01 7.30 8.30
CA ASP A 56 -5.33 7.93 8.34
C ASP A 56 -5.94 8.00 6.94
N CYS A 57 -6.02 6.86 6.29
CA CYS A 57 -6.56 6.76 4.94
C CYS A 57 -7.37 5.48 4.79
N GLU A 58 -8.03 5.34 3.65
CA GLU A 58 -8.85 4.18 3.35
C GLU A 58 -8.05 3.16 2.54
N PRO A 59 -8.44 1.87 2.59
CA PRO A 59 -7.77 0.88 1.76
C PRO A 59 -7.78 1.23 0.28
N GLY A 60 -8.83 1.88 -0.20
CA GLY A 60 -8.90 2.29 -1.59
C GLY A 60 -7.90 3.35 -1.97
N ASP A 61 -7.34 4.05 -0.99
CA ASP A 61 -6.28 5.02 -1.25
C ASP A 61 -4.94 4.31 -1.48
N ILE A 62 -4.77 3.14 -0.86
CA ILE A 62 -3.51 2.40 -0.93
C ILE A 62 -3.50 1.45 -2.12
N LEU A 63 -4.64 0.81 -2.40
CA LEU A 63 -4.74 -0.19 -3.45
C LEU A 63 -5.72 0.26 -4.51
N SER A 64 -5.36 0.05 -5.76
CA SER A 64 -6.22 0.40 -6.89
C SER A 64 -6.34 -0.78 -7.83
N LEU A 65 -7.49 -0.89 -8.46
CA LEU A 65 -7.68 -1.87 -9.52
C LEU A 65 -7.30 -1.22 -10.84
N VAL A 66 -6.33 -1.81 -11.50
CA VAL A 66 -5.90 -1.32 -12.81
C VAL A 66 -6.71 -2.07 -13.87
N ARG A 67 -7.54 -1.36 -14.61
CA ARG A 67 -8.37 -1.97 -15.65
C ARG A 67 -7.79 -1.64 -17.01
N LYS A 68 -7.69 -2.68 -17.82
CA LYS A 68 -7.30 -2.47 -19.21
C LYS A 68 -8.50 -1.95 -19.96
N LYS A 69 -8.26 -1.05 -20.86
CA LYS A 69 -9.34 -0.46 -21.65
C LYS A 69 -9.91 -1.40 -22.67
N THR A 70 -9.15 -2.29 -23.13
CA THR A 70 -9.66 -3.18 -24.15
C THR A 70 -10.94 -3.84 -23.71
N ASN A 71 -11.17 -3.97 -23.88
CA ASN A 71 -11.87 -4.66 -23.68
C ASN A 71 -12.62 -5.01 -23.21
N ASP A 72 -12.74 -5.14 -22.92
CA ASP A 72 -13.22 -5.53 -22.54
C ASP A 72 -13.89 -5.31 -22.30
N SER A 73 -14.17 -5.12 -22.34
CA SER A 73 -14.47 -5.02 -22.09
C SER A 73 -14.63 -4.96 -21.77
#